data_5a1f473a05f901fc775acd455eafb304
#
_entry.id   5a1f473a05f901fc775acd455eafb304
#
_cell.length_a   1.000
_cell.length_b   1.000
_cell.length_c   1.000
_cell.angle_alpha   90.00
_cell.angle_beta   90.00
_cell.angle_gamma   90.00
#
_symmetry.space_group_name_H-M   'P 1'
#
loop_
_entity.id
_entity.type
_entity.pdbx_description
1 polymer ?
#
loop_
_entity_poly.entity_id
_entity_poly.type
_entity_poly.pdbx_seq_one_letter_code
_entity_poly.pdbx_strand_id
1 'polypeptide(L)'
;MNKRKHVVVVGGGTSGCVLAARLSESNRFDVTLLEIGPDDSAYDEVLLDPRRTPEAWVGHAPSAFSVMHGQPADVAVFQGRVLGGTSAANGMATLRGLPVDYDQWAAMGLEGWGWDDVVDTFIAAERDVDFGASPLHGDSGPLPVRRWKSGEHSRAHVAYLAGMRELGERPVADINDADQLPGIGVFPATIDEHSRRVSTSLAYLTPTVRARENLTIRTNCDVAQIAIDAARATGVILRSGEHIDADEVVIACGALWTPHLLMRSGIGPADHLTDHGISVVADLPVGSTMSDHLGPAIPYLYDGPESGTGGPAQALLVGASNGTDIDYHAFPITALPIDGRQRFLLAVFLLRSGGDGTVRLGDNLDAGPVVTLPSLPADAHGRYRHAFDKLVAWHRTDAFAQLGAEQLDLIDLADDDAVPLALERHLLSYAHMVGTCPMGPVLDADCRLRGIGGLRIADASVMPTIPSGNTYLGCVMIAERIAAKMKAQTST
;
A
#
# COMPACT_ATOMS: atom_id res chain seq x y z
N MET A 1 -11.77 -3.91 -39.73
CA MET A 1 -11.08 -3.61 -38.50
C MET A 1 -11.58 -4.59 -37.47
N ASN A 2 -10.70 -5.34 -36.77
CA ASN A 2 -11.15 -6.18 -35.65
C ASN A 2 -11.75 -5.28 -34.59
N LYS A 3 -12.91 -5.66 -34.03
CA LYS A 3 -13.55 -4.96 -32.92
C LYS A 3 -12.56 -4.94 -31.72
N ARG A 4 -12.32 -3.77 -31.11
CA ARG A 4 -11.51 -3.66 -29.90
C ARG A 4 -12.21 -4.41 -28.77
N LYS A 5 -11.42 -5.07 -27.91
CA LYS A 5 -11.93 -5.70 -26.70
C LYS A 5 -12.22 -4.62 -25.66
N HIS A 6 -13.46 -4.55 -25.15
CA HIS A 6 -13.82 -3.60 -24.11
C HIS A 6 -13.39 -4.12 -22.75
N VAL A 7 -12.51 -3.38 -22.07
CA VAL A 7 -12.02 -3.68 -20.72
C VAL A 7 -12.53 -2.63 -19.75
N VAL A 8 -13.25 -3.06 -18.73
CA VAL A 8 -13.67 -2.20 -17.61
C VAL A 8 -12.72 -2.43 -16.44
N VAL A 9 -12.02 -1.37 -16.00
CA VAL A 9 -11.19 -1.35 -14.79
C VAL A 9 -11.98 -0.71 -13.67
N VAL A 10 -12.21 -1.45 -12.58
CA VAL A 10 -12.99 -1.01 -11.42
C VAL A 10 -12.06 -0.59 -10.30
N GLY A 11 -12.07 0.68 -9.93
CA GLY A 11 -11.19 1.32 -8.97
C GLY A 11 -10.04 2.07 -9.64
N GLY A 12 -10.09 3.41 -9.57
CA GLY A 12 -9.06 4.31 -10.10
C GLY A 12 -7.92 4.59 -9.09
N GLY A 13 -7.60 3.61 -8.24
CA GLY A 13 -6.50 3.68 -7.29
C GLY A 13 -5.13 3.45 -7.92
N THR A 14 -4.16 3.10 -7.08
CA THR A 14 -2.76 2.85 -7.49
C THR A 14 -2.67 1.96 -8.73
N SER A 15 -3.25 0.76 -8.67
CA SER A 15 -3.17 -0.22 -9.77
C SER A 15 -4.07 0.15 -10.94
N GLY A 16 -5.27 0.68 -10.68
CA GLY A 16 -6.22 1.01 -11.75
C GLY A 16 -5.73 2.09 -12.69
N CYS A 17 -5.04 3.13 -12.18
CA CYS A 17 -4.42 4.16 -13.00
C CYS A 17 -3.34 3.59 -13.92
N VAL A 18 -2.50 2.68 -13.40
CA VAL A 18 -1.47 1.97 -14.17
C VAL A 18 -2.10 1.12 -15.27
N LEU A 19 -3.10 0.28 -14.93
CA LEU A 19 -3.81 -0.57 -15.88
C LEU A 19 -4.43 0.25 -17.01
N ALA A 20 -5.17 1.32 -16.67
CA ALA A 20 -5.83 2.17 -17.65
C ALA A 20 -4.83 2.80 -18.61
N ALA A 21 -3.72 3.32 -18.10
CA ALA A 21 -2.65 3.89 -18.91
C ALA A 21 -2.01 2.85 -19.85
N ARG A 22 -1.64 1.67 -19.31
CA ARG A 22 -0.92 0.64 -20.06
C ARG A 22 -1.78 -0.12 -21.06
N LEU A 23 -3.03 -0.40 -20.75
CA LEU A 23 -3.93 -1.07 -21.67
C LEU A 23 -4.32 -0.15 -22.83
N SER A 24 -4.54 1.13 -22.58
CA SER A 24 -4.88 2.11 -23.62
C SER A 24 -3.72 2.47 -24.57
N GLU A 25 -2.48 2.02 -24.28
CA GLU A 25 -1.38 2.09 -25.28
C GLU A 25 -1.65 1.23 -26.50
N SER A 26 -2.49 0.22 -26.37
CA SER A 26 -2.79 -0.72 -27.44
C SER A 26 -4.13 -0.41 -28.10
N ASN A 27 -4.14 -0.28 -29.43
CA ASN A 27 -5.37 -0.16 -30.21
C ASN A 27 -6.28 -1.42 -30.18
N ARG A 28 -5.91 -2.44 -29.43
CA ARG A 28 -6.69 -3.69 -29.25
C ARG A 28 -7.76 -3.58 -28.17
N PHE A 29 -7.63 -2.58 -27.27
CA PHE A 29 -8.55 -2.37 -26.16
C PHE A 29 -9.26 -1.03 -26.26
N ASP A 30 -10.54 -1.02 -25.92
CA ASP A 30 -11.26 0.16 -25.43
C ASP A 30 -11.32 0.03 -23.91
N VAL A 31 -10.80 1.00 -23.18
CA VAL A 31 -10.62 0.95 -21.73
C VAL A 31 -11.56 1.93 -21.04
N THR A 32 -12.36 1.45 -20.11
CA THR A 32 -13.16 2.30 -19.21
C THR A 32 -12.66 2.14 -17.78
N LEU A 33 -12.10 3.21 -17.20
CA LEU A 33 -11.71 3.26 -15.79
C LEU A 33 -12.84 3.89 -14.98
N LEU A 34 -13.27 3.19 -13.93
CA LEU A 34 -14.32 3.64 -13.00
C LEU A 34 -13.72 3.92 -11.62
N GLU A 35 -13.96 5.12 -11.08
CA GLU A 35 -13.53 5.54 -9.74
C GLU A 35 -14.72 6.06 -8.94
N ILE A 36 -14.86 5.60 -7.69
CA ILE A 36 -15.94 6.03 -6.79
C ILE A 36 -15.78 7.47 -6.31
N GLY A 37 -14.53 7.93 -6.16
CA GLY A 37 -14.19 9.28 -5.72
C GLY A 37 -14.17 10.29 -6.87
N PRO A 38 -13.85 11.57 -6.57
CA PRO A 38 -13.67 12.59 -7.58
C PRO A 38 -12.40 12.41 -8.41
N ASP A 39 -12.27 13.20 -9.48
CA ASP A 39 -11.08 13.30 -10.31
C ASP A 39 -9.90 13.93 -9.53
N ASP A 40 -8.67 13.73 -10.02
CA ASP A 40 -7.47 14.30 -9.41
C ASP A 40 -7.37 15.84 -9.56
N SER A 41 -8.21 16.46 -10.37
CA SER A 41 -8.44 17.91 -10.33
C SER A 41 -9.01 18.42 -9.00
N ALA A 42 -9.53 17.51 -8.16
CA ALA A 42 -9.95 17.80 -6.78
C ALA A 42 -8.79 17.78 -5.77
N TYR A 43 -7.55 17.50 -6.20
CA TYR A 43 -6.39 17.58 -5.30
C TYR A 43 -6.17 19.03 -4.88
N ASP A 44 -6.05 19.21 -3.59
CA ASP A 44 -5.68 20.48 -2.96
C ASP A 44 -4.30 20.36 -2.29
N GLU A 45 -3.90 21.40 -1.58
CA GLU A 45 -2.61 21.42 -0.89
C GLU A 45 -2.48 20.36 0.23
N VAL A 46 -3.59 19.83 0.76
CA VAL A 46 -3.53 18.73 1.74
C VAL A 46 -3.01 17.44 1.09
N LEU A 47 -3.40 17.20 -0.15
CA LEU A 47 -2.95 16.02 -0.91
C LEU A 47 -1.60 16.25 -1.59
N LEU A 48 -1.31 17.46 -2.03
CA LEU A 48 -0.10 17.76 -2.83
C LEU A 48 1.12 18.13 -1.99
N ASP A 49 0.94 18.82 -0.86
CA ASP A 49 2.05 19.17 0.03
C ASP A 49 2.35 18.01 0.99
N PRO A 50 3.54 17.39 0.91
CA PRO A 50 3.92 16.27 1.76
C PRO A 50 3.82 16.54 3.26
N ARG A 51 4.05 17.79 3.70
CA ARG A 51 3.95 18.20 5.11
C ARG A 51 2.55 18.06 5.67
N ARG A 52 1.54 18.17 4.80
CA ARG A 52 0.12 18.13 5.14
C ARG A 52 -0.48 16.72 5.08
N THR A 53 0.31 15.72 4.70
CA THR A 53 -0.15 14.31 4.68
C THR A 53 -0.81 13.87 5.99
N PRO A 54 -0.34 14.25 7.21
CA PRO A 54 -1.03 13.90 8.44
C PRO A 54 -2.46 14.48 8.55
N GLU A 55 -2.77 15.59 7.89
CA GLU A 55 -4.14 16.15 7.82
C GLU A 55 -5.06 15.22 7.01
N ALA A 56 -4.55 14.66 5.91
CA ALA A 56 -5.30 13.67 5.12
C ALA A 56 -5.64 12.43 5.95
N TRP A 57 -4.74 12.00 6.83
CA TRP A 57 -4.93 10.82 7.68
C TRP A 57 -5.94 10.99 8.81
N VAL A 58 -6.28 12.20 9.19
CA VAL A 58 -7.25 12.48 10.25
C VAL A 58 -8.60 13.02 9.76
N GLY A 59 -8.90 12.86 8.47
CA GLY A 59 -10.24 13.14 7.96
C GLY A 59 -10.35 14.16 6.84
N HIS A 60 -9.35 14.29 5.99
CA HIS A 60 -9.50 15.07 4.75
C HIS A 60 -10.59 14.46 3.86
N ALA A 61 -11.40 15.29 3.22
CA ALA A 61 -12.59 14.90 2.45
C ALA A 61 -12.39 13.80 1.40
N PRO A 62 -11.27 13.70 0.65
CA PRO A 62 -11.00 12.57 -0.23
C PRO A 62 -10.61 11.26 0.46
N SER A 63 -10.50 11.22 1.79
CA SER A 63 -10.12 10.01 2.53
C SER A 63 -11.36 9.27 3.02
N ALA A 64 -11.32 7.93 2.92
CA ALA A 64 -12.29 7.04 3.57
C ALA A 64 -11.58 6.29 4.69
N PHE A 65 -12.32 6.00 5.77
CA PHE A 65 -11.80 5.28 6.92
C PHE A 65 -12.46 3.91 7.02
N SER A 66 -11.66 2.92 7.42
CA SER A 66 -12.12 1.61 7.87
C SER A 66 -11.53 1.35 9.26
N VAL A 67 -12.22 0.54 10.06
CA VAL A 67 -11.71 0.09 11.36
C VAL A 67 -11.41 -1.40 11.25
N MET A 68 -10.21 -1.80 11.63
CA MET A 68 -9.85 -3.20 11.79
C MET A 68 -10.07 -3.59 13.25
N HIS A 69 -10.93 -4.58 13.47
CA HIS A 69 -11.28 -5.08 14.79
C HIS A 69 -10.33 -6.21 15.21
N GLY A 70 -9.84 -6.20 16.43
CA GLY A 70 -8.99 -7.28 16.91
C GLY A 70 -8.29 -7.01 18.23
N GLN A 71 -7.39 -7.91 18.59
CA GLN A 71 -6.58 -7.82 19.81
C GLN A 71 -5.16 -7.36 19.42
N PRO A 72 -4.52 -6.49 20.23
CA PRO A 72 -4.98 -5.99 21.52
C PRO A 72 -5.94 -4.79 21.44
N ALA A 73 -6.12 -4.15 20.27
CA ALA A 73 -6.98 -2.96 20.09
C ALA A 73 -7.56 -2.89 18.67
N ASP A 74 -8.59 -2.06 18.51
CA ASP A 74 -9.09 -1.69 17.19
C ASP A 74 -8.16 -0.66 16.54
N VAL A 75 -7.95 -0.77 15.22
CA VAL A 75 -7.05 0.08 14.46
C VAL A 75 -7.80 0.78 13.33
N ALA A 76 -7.74 2.11 13.32
CA ALA A 76 -8.26 2.89 12.21
C ALA A 76 -7.30 2.86 11.02
N VAL A 77 -7.84 2.62 9.83
CA VAL A 77 -7.10 2.63 8.56
C VAL A 77 -7.76 3.62 7.61
N PHE A 78 -6.97 4.51 7.04
CA PHE A 78 -7.45 5.41 6.00
C PHE A 78 -7.13 4.87 4.61
N GLN A 79 -7.97 5.23 3.64
CA GLN A 79 -7.78 4.96 2.21
C GLN A 79 -8.14 6.18 1.40
N GLY A 80 -7.41 6.43 0.30
CA GLY A 80 -7.76 7.53 -0.61
C GLY A 80 -9.01 7.17 -1.42
N ARG A 81 -10.02 8.03 -1.39
CA ARG A 81 -11.24 7.92 -2.20
C ARG A 81 -11.26 9.04 -3.23
N VAL A 82 -10.37 8.96 -4.17
CA VAL A 82 -10.13 9.93 -5.26
C VAL A 82 -9.36 9.22 -6.37
N LEU A 83 -9.39 9.71 -7.59
CA LEU A 83 -8.56 9.16 -8.66
C LEU A 83 -7.08 9.20 -8.24
N GLY A 84 -6.36 8.08 -8.34
CA GLY A 84 -5.06 7.85 -7.71
C GLY A 84 -5.16 7.03 -6.41
N GLY A 85 -6.34 6.96 -5.79
CA GLY A 85 -6.60 6.17 -4.58
C GLY A 85 -5.63 6.50 -3.45
N THR A 86 -5.19 5.48 -2.73
CA THR A 86 -4.28 5.65 -1.59
C THR A 86 -2.92 6.24 -1.98
N SER A 87 -2.47 6.15 -3.26
CA SER A 87 -1.26 6.86 -3.69
C SER A 87 -1.37 8.39 -3.61
N ALA A 88 -2.59 8.92 -3.59
CA ALA A 88 -2.87 10.34 -3.39
C ALA A 88 -2.76 10.80 -1.93
N ALA A 89 -2.77 9.86 -0.96
CA ALA A 89 -2.83 10.21 0.46
C ALA A 89 -1.83 9.44 1.35
N ASN A 90 -1.05 8.49 0.81
CA ASN A 90 -0.04 7.71 1.54
C ASN A 90 1.18 8.54 1.99
N GLY A 91 2.12 7.91 2.68
CA GLY A 91 3.41 8.53 3.08
C GLY A 91 4.42 8.69 1.94
N MET A 92 4.05 8.44 0.69
CA MET A 92 4.89 8.52 -0.53
C MET A 92 6.08 7.55 -0.57
N ALA A 93 6.34 6.78 0.48
CA ALA A 93 7.45 5.84 0.53
C ALA A 93 7.37 4.77 -0.58
N THR A 94 8.50 4.53 -1.26
CA THR A 94 8.61 3.68 -2.43
C THR A 94 9.63 2.56 -2.22
N LEU A 95 9.27 1.60 -1.36
CA LEU A 95 10.07 0.39 -1.15
C LEU A 95 9.54 -0.75 -2.02
N ARG A 96 10.44 -1.58 -2.52
CA ARG A 96 10.12 -2.71 -3.40
C ARG A 96 9.76 -3.98 -2.63
N GLY A 97 10.16 -4.10 -1.36
CA GLY A 97 10.28 -5.38 -0.65
C GLY A 97 11.63 -6.03 -0.94
N LEU A 98 11.82 -7.24 -0.50
CA LEU A 98 13.07 -8.00 -0.62
C LEU A 98 12.96 -9.06 -1.70
N PRO A 99 14.06 -9.45 -2.36
CA PRO A 99 14.07 -10.56 -3.32
C PRO A 99 13.41 -11.83 -2.79
N VAL A 100 13.69 -12.19 -1.55
CA VAL A 100 13.13 -13.39 -0.89
C VAL A 100 11.61 -13.40 -0.82
N ASP A 101 10.95 -12.24 -0.78
CA ASP A 101 9.49 -12.15 -0.73
C ASP A 101 8.87 -12.68 -2.03
N TYR A 102 9.43 -12.30 -3.17
CA TYR A 102 8.98 -12.70 -4.51
C TYR A 102 9.41 -14.13 -4.85
N ASP A 103 10.62 -14.54 -4.46
CA ASP A 103 11.08 -15.92 -4.62
C ASP A 103 10.21 -16.89 -3.82
N GLN A 104 9.67 -16.45 -2.67
CA GLN A 104 8.67 -17.21 -1.93
C GLN A 104 7.38 -17.38 -2.76
N TRP A 105 6.92 -16.36 -3.49
CA TRP A 105 5.75 -16.48 -4.37
C TRP A 105 6.00 -17.51 -5.48
N ALA A 106 7.19 -17.48 -6.11
CA ALA A 106 7.57 -18.49 -7.09
C ALA A 106 7.60 -19.89 -6.48
N ALA A 107 8.16 -20.05 -5.27
CA ALA A 107 8.20 -21.32 -4.54
C ALA A 107 6.80 -21.86 -4.18
N MET A 108 5.78 -21.01 -4.08
CA MET A 108 4.38 -21.41 -3.93
C MET A 108 3.73 -21.91 -5.24
N GLY A 109 4.51 -22.04 -6.33
CA GLY A 109 4.03 -22.46 -7.64
C GLY A 109 3.47 -21.34 -8.50
N LEU A 110 3.73 -20.08 -8.16
CA LEU A 110 3.32 -18.93 -8.95
C LEU A 110 4.42 -18.58 -9.95
N GLU A 111 4.44 -19.28 -11.07
CA GLU A 111 5.41 -19.08 -12.13
C GLU A 111 5.39 -17.65 -12.68
N GLY A 112 6.57 -17.07 -12.86
CA GLY A 112 6.74 -15.68 -13.34
C GLY A 112 6.54 -14.62 -12.25
N TRP A 113 6.62 -14.97 -10.95
CA TRP A 113 6.51 -14.02 -9.85
C TRP A 113 7.74 -14.04 -8.91
N GLY A 114 8.83 -14.72 -9.28
CA GLY A 114 10.11 -14.62 -8.58
C GLY A 114 10.78 -13.25 -8.78
N TRP A 115 11.79 -12.96 -7.98
CA TRP A 115 12.49 -11.68 -8.05
C TRP A 115 13.01 -11.38 -9.45
N ASP A 116 13.69 -12.33 -10.08
CA ASP A 116 14.23 -12.15 -11.44
C ASP A 116 13.13 -11.90 -12.50
N ASP A 117 11.90 -12.34 -12.24
CA ASP A 117 10.76 -12.09 -13.13
C ASP A 117 10.15 -10.69 -12.95
N VAL A 118 10.27 -10.09 -11.75
CA VAL A 118 9.55 -8.86 -11.40
C VAL A 118 10.45 -7.62 -11.33
N VAL A 119 11.75 -7.78 -11.09
CA VAL A 119 12.68 -6.66 -10.88
C VAL A 119 12.72 -5.69 -12.05
N ASP A 120 12.75 -6.17 -13.28
CA ASP A 120 12.72 -5.31 -14.48
C ASP A 120 11.44 -4.47 -14.58
N THR A 121 10.33 -4.98 -14.01
CA THR A 121 9.08 -4.22 -13.96
C THR A 121 9.16 -3.05 -12.98
N PHE A 122 9.82 -3.23 -11.83
CA PHE A 122 10.08 -2.14 -10.89
C PHE A 122 10.98 -1.07 -11.52
N ILE A 123 12.06 -1.49 -12.18
CA ILE A 123 13.01 -0.62 -12.87
C ILE A 123 12.29 0.20 -13.96
N ALA A 124 11.47 -0.45 -14.79
CA ALA A 124 10.74 0.21 -15.87
C ALA A 124 9.64 1.17 -15.39
N ALA A 125 9.12 0.99 -14.18
CA ALA A 125 8.06 1.84 -13.63
C ALA A 125 8.58 3.15 -13.06
N GLU A 126 9.85 3.25 -12.69
CA GLU A 126 10.41 4.40 -12.00
C GLU A 126 11.32 5.27 -12.86
N ARG A 127 11.43 6.51 -12.46
CA ARG A 127 12.45 7.47 -12.87
C ARG A 127 13.13 7.97 -11.60
N ASP A 128 14.16 7.23 -11.16
CA ASP A 128 14.92 7.55 -9.96
C ASP A 128 15.94 8.65 -10.25
N VAL A 129 15.82 9.77 -9.57
CA VAL A 129 16.67 10.95 -9.78
C VAL A 129 18.06 10.76 -9.17
N ASP A 130 18.14 9.96 -8.10
CA ASP A 130 19.39 9.79 -7.35
C ASP A 130 20.19 8.57 -7.84
N PHE A 131 19.51 7.49 -8.23
CA PHE A 131 20.13 6.19 -8.58
C PHE A 131 19.77 5.67 -9.98
N GLY A 132 19.14 6.48 -10.85
CA GLY A 132 18.73 6.05 -12.18
C GLY A 132 19.84 5.51 -13.08
N ALA A 133 21.11 5.80 -12.76
CA ALA A 133 22.27 5.20 -13.44
C ALA A 133 22.68 3.82 -12.90
N SER A 134 22.09 3.37 -11.78
CA SER A 134 22.35 2.05 -11.19
C SER A 134 21.59 0.96 -11.94
N PRO A 135 22.15 -0.25 -12.07
CA PRO A 135 21.44 -1.38 -12.66
C PRO A 135 20.14 -1.77 -11.95
N LEU A 136 19.99 -1.39 -10.67
CA LEU A 136 18.79 -1.66 -9.89
C LEU A 136 17.70 -0.62 -10.08
N HIS A 137 17.94 0.48 -10.82
CA HIS A 137 17.02 1.59 -10.94
C HIS A 137 16.74 2.00 -12.38
N GLY A 138 15.56 2.61 -12.60
CA GLY A 138 15.18 3.18 -13.88
C GLY A 138 15.32 4.71 -13.89
N ASP A 139 15.57 5.27 -15.07
CA ASP A 139 15.74 6.72 -15.31
C ASP A 139 14.62 7.35 -16.14
N SER A 140 13.67 6.54 -16.66
CA SER A 140 12.72 6.96 -17.69
C SER A 140 11.27 6.52 -17.47
N GLY A 141 11.00 5.80 -16.38
CA GLY A 141 9.65 5.37 -16.01
C GLY A 141 8.74 6.54 -15.59
N PRO A 142 7.43 6.30 -15.50
CA PRO A 142 6.45 7.35 -15.19
C PRO A 142 6.53 7.87 -13.77
N LEU A 143 6.95 7.04 -12.79
CA LEU A 143 7.00 7.43 -11.37
C LEU A 143 8.31 8.16 -11.06
N PRO A 144 8.28 9.45 -10.72
CA PRO A 144 9.47 10.11 -10.20
C PRO A 144 9.77 9.58 -8.79
N VAL A 145 11.01 9.19 -8.55
CA VAL A 145 11.50 8.73 -7.26
C VAL A 145 12.73 9.51 -6.88
N ARG A 146 12.79 10.02 -5.67
CA ARG A 146 14.02 10.60 -5.09
C ARG A 146 14.04 10.46 -3.57
N ARG A 147 15.21 10.66 -2.98
CA ARG A 147 15.36 10.70 -1.52
C ARG A 147 15.15 12.11 -1.01
N TRP A 148 14.67 12.23 0.23
CA TRP A 148 14.58 13.53 0.90
C TRP A 148 15.97 14.12 1.08
N LYS A 149 16.15 15.40 0.72
CA LYS A 149 17.42 16.11 0.92
C LYS A 149 17.57 16.51 2.38
N SER A 150 18.80 16.72 2.83
CA SER A 150 19.09 17.05 4.24
C SER A 150 18.31 18.27 4.76
N GLY A 151 18.08 19.28 3.92
CA GLY A 151 17.29 20.48 4.28
C GLY A 151 15.77 20.26 4.31
N GLU A 152 15.28 19.10 3.85
CA GLU A 152 13.86 18.75 3.86
C GLU A 152 13.48 17.91 5.09
N HIS A 153 14.46 17.38 5.82
CA HIS A 153 14.18 16.53 6.97
C HIS A 153 13.60 17.35 8.13
N SER A 154 12.56 16.79 8.78
CA SER A 154 12.08 17.29 10.05
C SER A 154 13.16 17.12 11.14
N ARG A 155 13.08 17.92 12.20
CA ARG A 155 14.02 17.84 13.31
C ARG A 155 14.06 16.46 13.96
N ALA A 156 12.91 15.78 14.05
CA ALA A 156 12.84 14.42 14.57
C ALA A 156 13.61 13.42 13.68
N HIS A 157 13.49 13.52 12.35
CA HIS A 157 14.21 12.67 11.41
C HIS A 157 15.73 12.98 11.37
N VAL A 158 16.12 14.25 11.50
CA VAL A 158 17.53 14.64 11.65
C VAL A 158 18.13 13.98 12.89
N ALA A 159 17.44 14.11 14.05
CA ALA A 159 17.90 13.51 15.30
C ALA A 159 17.94 11.97 15.24
N TYR A 160 16.97 11.36 14.52
CA TYR A 160 16.95 9.90 14.36
C TYR A 160 18.12 9.40 13.52
N LEU A 161 18.37 10.02 12.35
CA LEU A 161 19.50 9.67 11.48
C LEU A 161 20.85 9.88 12.19
N ALA A 162 21.01 10.99 12.92
CA ALA A 162 22.24 11.29 13.64
C ALA A 162 22.46 10.31 14.80
N GLY A 163 21.44 10.10 15.63
CA GLY A 163 21.55 9.23 16.79
C GLY A 163 21.75 7.75 16.43
N MET A 164 21.13 7.24 15.35
CA MET A 164 21.40 5.89 14.88
C MET A 164 22.86 5.73 14.38
N ARG A 165 23.43 6.77 13.78
CA ARG A 165 24.86 6.78 13.42
C ARG A 165 25.78 6.84 14.64
N GLU A 166 25.43 7.60 15.68
CA GLU A 166 26.15 7.61 16.96
C GLU A 166 26.18 6.20 17.58
N LEU A 167 25.10 5.42 17.41
CA LEU A 167 25.01 4.03 17.88
C LEU A 167 25.76 3.04 16.98
N GLY A 168 26.37 3.50 15.89
CA GLY A 168 27.11 2.64 14.97
C GLY A 168 26.24 1.86 13.99
N GLU A 169 24.95 2.21 13.83
CA GLU A 169 24.12 1.60 12.80
C GLU A 169 24.70 1.87 11.41
N ARG A 170 24.72 0.85 10.56
CA ARG A 170 25.28 0.92 9.20
C ARG A 170 24.51 1.93 8.36
N PRO A 171 25.16 2.95 7.79
CA PRO A 171 24.50 3.83 6.82
C PRO A 171 24.16 3.06 5.54
N VAL A 172 22.91 3.21 5.09
CA VAL A 172 22.39 2.64 3.84
C VAL A 172 22.14 3.79 2.87
N ALA A 173 22.83 3.76 1.73
CA ALA A 173 22.65 4.76 0.70
C ALA A 173 21.34 4.55 -0.07
N ASP A 174 21.04 3.30 -0.37
CA ASP A 174 19.82 2.89 -1.06
C ASP A 174 19.10 1.75 -0.32
N ILE A 175 17.93 2.04 0.23
CA ILE A 175 17.12 1.05 0.96
C ILE A 175 16.47 0.02 0.02
N ASN A 176 16.39 0.30 -1.28
CA ASN A 176 15.90 -0.65 -2.27
C ASN A 176 16.99 -1.63 -2.77
N ASP A 177 18.22 -1.47 -2.32
CA ASP A 177 19.30 -2.41 -2.53
C ASP A 177 19.42 -3.36 -1.33
N ALA A 178 18.92 -4.58 -1.48
CA ALA A 178 18.91 -5.58 -0.40
C ALA A 178 20.29 -5.93 0.13
N ASP A 179 21.35 -5.81 -0.69
CA ASP A 179 22.75 -6.10 -0.30
C ASP A 179 23.30 -5.04 0.67
N GLN A 180 22.64 -3.88 0.77
CA GLN A 180 22.99 -2.83 1.72
C GLN A 180 22.29 -2.97 3.08
N LEU A 181 21.33 -3.87 3.22
CA LEU A 181 20.56 -4.04 4.45
C LEU A 181 21.20 -5.10 5.40
N PRO A 182 20.94 -5.05 6.71
CA PRO A 182 20.18 -4.03 7.47
C PRO A 182 20.95 -2.72 7.68
N GLY A 183 20.24 -1.67 8.13
CA GLY A 183 20.86 -0.39 8.48
C GLY A 183 19.91 0.81 8.44
N ILE A 184 20.48 2.01 8.55
CA ILE A 184 19.75 3.28 8.62
C ILE A 184 19.94 4.09 7.33
N GLY A 185 18.83 4.50 6.71
CA GLY A 185 18.86 5.28 5.47
C GLY A 185 17.70 6.25 5.34
N VAL A 186 17.60 6.86 4.17
CA VAL A 186 16.52 7.81 3.81
C VAL A 186 15.49 7.10 2.94
N PHE A 187 14.20 7.25 3.26
CA PHE A 187 13.15 6.74 2.40
C PHE A 187 13.21 7.32 1.00
N PRO A 188 13.17 6.50 -0.05
CA PRO A 188 12.80 6.95 -1.38
C PRO A 188 11.32 7.34 -1.40
N ALA A 189 10.98 8.41 -2.13
CA ALA A 189 9.62 8.94 -2.16
C ALA A 189 9.18 9.31 -3.57
N THR A 190 7.88 9.12 -3.89
CA THR A 190 7.26 9.61 -5.13
C THR A 190 6.90 11.08 -5.02
N ILE A 191 7.89 11.92 -5.29
CA ILE A 191 7.79 13.39 -5.27
C ILE A 191 8.50 13.98 -6.49
N ASP A 192 8.00 15.12 -6.95
CA ASP A 192 8.60 15.88 -8.05
C ASP A 192 9.81 16.74 -7.61
N GLU A 193 10.36 17.50 -8.54
CA GLU A 193 11.47 18.43 -8.30
C GLU A 193 11.13 19.57 -7.34
N HIS A 194 9.83 19.85 -7.13
CA HIS A 194 9.30 20.85 -6.20
C HIS A 194 8.90 20.26 -4.86
N SER A 195 9.28 19.01 -4.59
CA SER A 195 8.91 18.27 -3.37
C SER A 195 7.40 18.08 -3.19
N ARG A 196 6.64 18.02 -4.28
CA ARG A 196 5.20 17.75 -4.25
C ARG A 196 4.94 16.29 -4.51
N ARG A 197 3.92 15.72 -3.85
CA ARG A 197 3.45 14.35 -4.08
C ARG A 197 3.14 14.11 -5.54
N VAL A 198 3.55 12.94 -6.05
CA VAL A 198 3.12 12.42 -7.35
C VAL A 198 2.39 11.09 -7.13
N SER A 199 1.05 11.12 -7.23
CA SER A 199 0.23 9.91 -7.20
C SER A 199 0.32 9.14 -8.52
N THR A 200 -0.20 7.91 -8.56
CA THR A 200 -0.25 7.15 -9.82
C THR A 200 -1.16 7.79 -10.86
N SER A 201 -2.21 8.54 -10.47
CA SER A 201 -3.00 9.28 -11.46
C SER A 201 -2.17 10.38 -12.12
N LEU A 202 -1.41 11.16 -11.36
CA LEU A 202 -0.54 12.22 -11.89
C LEU A 202 0.60 11.65 -12.75
N ALA A 203 1.15 10.50 -12.35
CA ALA A 203 2.26 9.86 -13.05
C ALA A 203 1.85 9.16 -14.35
N TYR A 204 0.75 8.41 -14.32
CA TYR A 204 0.33 7.54 -15.43
C TYR A 204 -0.78 8.12 -16.30
N LEU A 205 -1.73 8.84 -15.73
CA LEU A 205 -2.86 9.44 -16.46
C LEU A 205 -2.55 10.89 -16.85
N THR A 206 -1.40 11.08 -17.50
CA THR A 206 -0.98 12.39 -18.03
C THR A 206 -2.01 12.96 -19.00
N PRO A 207 -2.00 14.27 -19.29
CA PRO A 207 -2.90 14.86 -20.29
C PRO A 207 -2.90 14.12 -21.64
N THR A 208 -1.71 13.67 -22.10
CA THR A 208 -1.57 12.89 -23.33
C THR A 208 -2.25 11.53 -23.25
N VAL A 209 -2.14 10.84 -22.11
CA VAL A 209 -2.80 9.55 -21.89
C VAL A 209 -4.31 9.71 -21.82
N ARG A 210 -4.80 10.72 -21.09
CA ARG A 210 -6.24 11.03 -20.96
C ARG A 210 -6.88 11.40 -22.31
N ALA A 211 -6.10 11.96 -23.25
CA ALA A 211 -6.57 12.33 -24.57
C ALA A 211 -6.68 11.16 -25.56
N ARG A 212 -6.33 9.92 -25.18
CA ARG A 212 -6.44 8.74 -26.05
C ARG A 212 -7.91 8.43 -26.34
N GLU A 213 -8.24 8.23 -27.61
CA GLU A 213 -9.61 7.94 -28.06
C GLU A 213 -10.20 6.64 -27.49
N ASN A 214 -9.33 5.70 -27.10
CA ASN A 214 -9.68 4.39 -26.55
C ASN A 214 -9.60 4.33 -25.02
N LEU A 215 -9.54 5.47 -24.33
CA LEU A 215 -9.57 5.56 -22.86
C LEU A 215 -10.72 6.46 -22.41
N THR A 216 -11.60 5.92 -21.58
CA THR A 216 -12.65 6.66 -20.88
C THR A 216 -12.41 6.59 -19.38
N ILE A 217 -12.30 7.72 -18.71
CA ILE A 217 -12.20 7.81 -17.24
C ILE A 217 -13.52 8.38 -16.71
N ARG A 218 -14.17 7.64 -15.82
CA ARG A 218 -15.42 8.03 -15.16
C ARG A 218 -15.20 8.04 -13.66
N THR A 219 -15.28 9.20 -13.08
CA THR A 219 -15.21 9.42 -11.62
C THR A 219 -16.61 9.59 -11.02
N ASN A 220 -16.73 9.54 -9.69
CA ASN A 220 -17.98 9.51 -8.96
C ASN A 220 -18.90 8.34 -9.41
N CYS A 221 -18.28 7.21 -9.76
CA CYS A 221 -18.95 5.99 -10.22
C CYS A 221 -18.81 4.88 -9.17
N ASP A 222 -19.86 4.65 -8.40
CA ASP A 222 -19.93 3.57 -7.41
C ASP A 222 -20.39 2.28 -8.07
N VAL A 223 -19.47 1.31 -8.21
CA VAL A 223 -19.77 -0.03 -8.74
C VAL A 223 -20.37 -0.87 -7.61
N ALA A 224 -21.62 -1.25 -7.77
CA ALA A 224 -22.35 -2.05 -6.79
C ALA A 224 -22.09 -3.55 -6.91
N GLN A 225 -21.98 -4.06 -8.15
CA GLN A 225 -21.83 -5.49 -8.42
C GLN A 225 -21.12 -5.73 -9.76
N ILE A 226 -20.50 -6.90 -9.89
CA ILE A 226 -20.06 -7.47 -11.17
C ILE A 226 -21.25 -8.19 -11.81
N ALA A 227 -21.56 -7.88 -13.05
CA ALA A 227 -22.56 -8.60 -13.83
C ALA A 227 -21.97 -9.93 -14.31
N ILE A 228 -22.60 -11.04 -13.93
CA ILE A 228 -22.11 -12.39 -14.24
C ILE A 228 -23.25 -13.17 -14.92
N ASP A 229 -22.94 -13.79 -16.06
CA ASP A 229 -23.82 -14.70 -16.76
C ASP A 229 -23.04 -15.96 -17.16
N ALA A 230 -23.62 -17.14 -16.93
CA ALA A 230 -23.05 -18.44 -17.28
C ALA A 230 -21.55 -18.59 -16.87
N ALA A 231 -21.22 -18.23 -15.61
CA ALA A 231 -19.86 -18.25 -15.06
C ALA A 231 -18.86 -17.35 -15.82
N ARG A 232 -19.35 -16.24 -16.37
CA ARG A 232 -18.53 -15.23 -17.03
C ARG A 232 -18.95 -13.84 -16.59
N ALA A 233 -17.97 -12.97 -16.30
CA ALA A 233 -18.21 -11.55 -16.12
C ALA A 233 -18.54 -10.92 -17.49
N THR A 234 -19.67 -10.21 -17.55
CA THR A 234 -20.18 -9.54 -18.76
C THR A 234 -20.17 -8.02 -18.64
N GLY A 235 -19.81 -7.51 -17.46
CA GLY A 235 -19.75 -6.08 -17.19
C GLY A 235 -19.86 -5.77 -15.70
N VAL A 236 -20.29 -4.56 -15.40
CA VAL A 236 -20.53 -4.08 -14.03
C VAL A 236 -21.86 -3.36 -13.92
N ILE A 237 -22.45 -3.34 -12.72
CA ILE A 237 -23.66 -2.63 -12.39
C ILE A 237 -23.30 -1.52 -11.39
N LEU A 238 -23.57 -0.28 -11.76
CA LEU A 238 -23.38 0.86 -10.87
C LEU A 238 -24.51 0.91 -9.82
N ARG A 239 -24.25 1.57 -8.70
CA ARG A 239 -25.29 1.82 -7.68
C ARG A 239 -26.48 2.63 -8.22
N SER A 240 -26.28 3.41 -9.29
CA SER A 240 -27.36 4.10 -10.00
C SER A 240 -28.30 3.15 -10.77
N GLY A 241 -27.96 1.88 -10.92
CA GLY A 241 -28.62 0.90 -11.77
C GLY A 241 -28.12 0.88 -13.22
N GLU A 242 -27.20 1.75 -13.60
CA GLU A 242 -26.57 1.70 -14.94
C GLU A 242 -25.76 0.43 -15.10
N HIS A 243 -25.93 -0.26 -16.23
CA HIS A 243 -25.13 -1.43 -16.62
C HIS A 243 -24.07 -0.99 -17.64
N ILE A 244 -22.83 -1.39 -17.42
CA ILE A 244 -21.71 -1.16 -18.32
C ILE A 244 -21.20 -2.51 -18.79
N ASP A 245 -21.44 -2.85 -20.06
CA ASP A 245 -20.97 -4.10 -20.66
C ASP A 245 -19.44 -4.12 -20.78
N ALA A 246 -18.84 -5.30 -20.64
CA ALA A 246 -17.41 -5.51 -20.83
C ALA A 246 -17.10 -6.89 -21.41
N ASP A 247 -16.08 -6.99 -22.25
CA ASP A 247 -15.50 -8.27 -22.66
C ASP A 247 -14.60 -8.85 -21.55
N GLU A 248 -14.03 -7.97 -20.72
CA GLU A 248 -13.24 -8.32 -19.52
C GLU A 248 -13.36 -7.24 -18.44
N VAL A 249 -13.50 -7.65 -17.19
CA VAL A 249 -13.49 -6.78 -16.02
C VAL A 249 -12.20 -7.01 -15.23
N VAL A 250 -11.50 -5.93 -14.85
CA VAL A 250 -10.34 -5.97 -13.97
C VAL A 250 -10.65 -5.19 -12.70
N ILE A 251 -10.68 -5.86 -11.55
CA ILE A 251 -10.92 -5.21 -10.26
C ILE A 251 -9.60 -4.71 -9.69
N ALA A 252 -9.57 -3.45 -9.25
CA ALA A 252 -8.43 -2.76 -8.66
C ALA A 252 -8.86 -1.86 -7.47
N CYS A 253 -9.79 -2.37 -6.63
CA CYS A 253 -10.37 -1.61 -5.51
C CYS A 253 -9.55 -1.70 -4.21
N GLY A 254 -8.41 -2.42 -4.22
CA GLY A 254 -7.54 -2.63 -3.07
C GLY A 254 -8.00 -3.73 -2.13
N ALA A 255 -7.13 -4.08 -1.16
CA ALA A 255 -7.29 -5.29 -0.34
C ALA A 255 -8.58 -5.33 0.50
N LEU A 256 -9.21 -4.22 0.81
CA LEU A 256 -10.44 -4.19 1.61
C LEU A 256 -11.70 -4.18 0.74
N TRP A 257 -11.70 -3.43 -0.35
CA TRP A 257 -12.91 -3.24 -1.17
C TRP A 257 -13.04 -4.26 -2.30
N THR A 258 -11.95 -4.84 -2.77
CA THR A 258 -11.98 -5.92 -3.78
C THR A 258 -12.73 -7.15 -3.28
N PRO A 259 -12.40 -7.74 -2.10
CA PRO A 259 -13.19 -8.85 -1.58
C PRO A 259 -14.62 -8.47 -1.25
N HIS A 260 -14.87 -7.25 -0.77
CA HIS A 260 -16.21 -6.75 -0.49
C HIS A 260 -17.08 -6.71 -1.77
N LEU A 261 -16.55 -6.18 -2.89
CA LEU A 261 -17.24 -6.15 -4.18
C LEU A 261 -17.51 -7.57 -4.72
N LEU A 262 -16.53 -8.47 -4.61
CA LEU A 262 -16.68 -9.87 -5.03
C LEU A 262 -17.79 -10.57 -4.24
N MET A 263 -17.80 -10.48 -2.91
CA MET A 263 -18.80 -11.10 -2.06
C MET A 263 -20.21 -10.56 -2.35
N ARG A 264 -20.34 -9.25 -2.55
CA ARG A 264 -21.63 -8.64 -3.00
C ARG A 264 -22.09 -9.14 -4.37
N SER A 265 -21.17 -9.63 -5.18
CA SER A 265 -21.44 -10.21 -6.52
C SER A 265 -21.65 -11.74 -6.48
N GLY A 266 -21.75 -12.34 -5.29
CA GLY A 266 -21.95 -13.76 -5.11
C GLY A 266 -20.68 -14.62 -5.19
N ILE A 267 -19.50 -14.00 -5.12
CA ILE A 267 -18.21 -14.69 -5.17
C ILE A 267 -17.54 -14.59 -3.80
N GLY A 268 -17.47 -15.70 -3.08
CA GLY A 268 -16.92 -15.73 -1.73
C GLY A 268 -17.27 -17.01 -1.00
N PRO A 269 -16.97 -17.12 0.31
CA PRO A 269 -17.30 -18.30 1.11
C PRO A 269 -18.82 -18.55 1.13
N ALA A 270 -19.24 -19.73 0.68
CA ALA A 270 -20.66 -20.05 0.44
C ALA A 270 -21.54 -19.83 1.65
N ASP A 271 -21.10 -20.29 2.84
CA ASP A 271 -21.87 -20.13 4.09
C ASP A 271 -22.06 -18.64 4.41
N HIS A 272 -21.00 -17.85 4.33
CA HIS A 272 -21.04 -16.40 4.60
C HIS A 272 -21.98 -15.66 3.65
N LEU A 273 -21.95 -15.99 2.35
CA LEU A 273 -22.85 -15.39 1.36
C LEU A 273 -24.31 -15.75 1.64
N THR A 274 -24.57 -17.02 1.97
CA THR A 274 -25.90 -17.53 2.28
C THR A 274 -26.50 -16.86 3.52
N ASP A 275 -25.70 -16.65 4.57
CA ASP A 275 -26.09 -15.95 5.79
C ASP A 275 -26.53 -14.49 5.51
N HIS A 276 -25.99 -13.88 4.45
CA HIS A 276 -26.36 -12.54 3.99
C HIS A 276 -27.44 -12.53 2.90
N GLY A 277 -28.05 -13.70 2.59
CA GLY A 277 -29.08 -13.81 1.56
C GLY A 277 -28.58 -13.61 0.13
N ILE A 278 -27.27 -13.77 -0.11
CA ILE A 278 -26.63 -13.62 -1.41
C ILE A 278 -26.53 -14.97 -2.09
N SER A 279 -27.01 -15.07 -3.35
CA SER A 279 -26.87 -16.27 -4.15
C SER A 279 -25.40 -16.56 -4.46
N VAL A 280 -24.95 -17.79 -4.19
CA VAL A 280 -23.57 -18.22 -4.44
C VAL A 280 -23.35 -18.44 -5.93
N VAL A 281 -22.47 -17.64 -6.53
CA VAL A 281 -22.00 -17.79 -7.93
C VAL A 281 -20.73 -18.63 -7.97
N ALA A 282 -19.80 -18.37 -7.04
CA ALA A 282 -18.59 -19.15 -6.88
C ALA A 282 -18.18 -19.22 -5.40
N ASP A 283 -17.98 -20.44 -4.90
CA ASP A 283 -17.47 -20.69 -3.55
C ASP A 283 -15.94 -20.62 -3.57
N LEU A 284 -15.40 -19.51 -3.12
CA LEU A 284 -13.97 -19.22 -3.08
C LEU A 284 -13.62 -18.56 -1.74
N PRO A 285 -12.39 -18.75 -1.20
CA PRO A 285 -11.99 -18.20 0.09
C PRO A 285 -11.67 -16.67 0.04
N VAL A 286 -12.49 -15.90 -0.65
CA VAL A 286 -12.39 -14.45 -0.76
C VAL A 286 -12.53 -13.80 0.61
N GLY A 287 -11.57 -12.95 0.99
CA GLY A 287 -11.55 -12.28 2.28
C GLY A 287 -11.30 -13.20 3.49
N SER A 288 -10.93 -14.47 3.26
CA SER A 288 -10.64 -15.43 4.33
C SER A 288 -9.25 -15.33 4.92
N THR A 289 -8.38 -14.56 4.26
CA THR A 289 -7.02 -14.24 4.69
C THR A 289 -6.77 -12.76 4.51
N MET A 290 -5.93 -12.19 5.34
CA MET A 290 -5.37 -10.85 5.21
C MET A 290 -4.10 -10.76 6.04
N SER A 291 -3.07 -10.14 5.51
CA SER A 291 -1.85 -9.74 6.23
C SER A 291 -1.74 -8.22 6.26
N ASP A 292 -1.05 -7.70 7.28
CA ASP A 292 -0.67 -6.29 7.38
C ASP A 292 0.61 -6.16 8.21
N HIS A 293 1.34 -5.08 8.06
CA HIS A 293 2.44 -4.73 8.96
C HIS A 293 1.88 -3.98 10.16
N LEU A 294 1.95 -4.60 11.32
CA LEU A 294 1.43 -4.06 12.57
C LEU A 294 2.57 -3.66 13.50
N GLY A 295 2.29 -2.71 14.37
CA GLY A 295 3.21 -2.40 15.44
C GLY A 295 2.87 -1.13 16.20
N PRO A 296 3.53 -0.89 17.35
CA PRO A 296 3.30 0.29 18.14
C PRO A 296 3.90 1.53 17.50
N ALA A 297 3.21 2.67 17.64
CA ALA A 297 3.64 3.99 17.20
C ALA A 297 3.52 4.99 18.37
N ILE A 298 4.57 5.06 19.17
CA ILE A 298 4.60 5.77 20.46
C ILE A 298 4.75 7.28 20.24
N PRO A 299 3.88 8.13 20.82
CA PRO A 299 3.89 9.56 20.57
C PRO A 299 4.94 10.29 21.42
N TYR A 300 5.63 11.23 20.75
CA TYR A 300 6.61 12.15 21.33
C TYR A 300 6.29 13.59 20.98
N LEU A 301 6.61 14.51 21.89
CA LEU A 301 6.49 15.95 21.69
C LEU A 301 7.86 16.62 21.82
N TYR A 302 8.08 17.69 21.06
CA TYR A 302 9.25 18.56 21.19
C TYR A 302 8.89 20.01 20.86
N ASP A 303 9.65 20.95 21.43
CA ASP A 303 9.39 22.38 21.30
C ASP A 303 10.15 23.00 20.13
N GLY A 304 9.68 24.17 19.72
CA GLY A 304 10.27 25.00 18.68
C GLY A 304 9.69 24.74 17.28
N PRO A 305 10.05 25.59 16.32
CA PRO A 305 9.49 25.51 14.97
C PRO A 305 10.01 24.28 14.23
N GLU A 306 9.16 23.69 13.39
CA GLU A 306 9.59 22.73 12.39
C GLU A 306 10.18 23.46 11.18
N SER A 307 11.35 23.03 10.74
CA SER A 307 12.04 23.60 9.59
C SER A 307 12.00 22.70 8.36
N GLY A 308 11.70 21.41 8.56
CA GLY A 308 11.66 20.44 7.47
C GLY A 308 10.44 20.63 6.55
N THR A 309 10.65 20.37 5.27
CA THR A 309 9.60 20.46 4.23
C THR A 309 9.19 19.09 3.69
N GLY A 310 9.80 18.02 4.20
CA GLY A 310 9.53 16.66 3.76
C GLY A 310 8.23 16.08 4.33
N GLY A 311 7.85 14.92 3.81
CA GLY A 311 6.67 14.17 4.23
C GLY A 311 6.83 13.52 5.61
N PRO A 312 5.82 12.73 6.03
CA PRO A 312 5.77 12.20 7.39
C PRO A 312 6.82 11.10 7.66
N ALA A 313 7.33 10.42 6.64
CA ALA A 313 8.34 9.37 6.73
C ALA A 313 9.55 9.73 5.88
N GLN A 314 10.71 9.94 6.51
CA GLN A 314 11.91 10.44 5.81
C GLN A 314 13.15 9.58 6.10
N ALA A 315 13.29 9.07 7.32
CA ALA A 315 14.39 8.21 7.76
C ALA A 315 13.85 6.85 8.15
N LEU A 316 14.59 5.79 7.86
CA LEU A 316 14.18 4.41 8.14
C LEU A 316 15.35 3.59 8.66
N LEU A 317 15.18 2.97 9.81
CA LEU A 317 15.98 1.84 10.26
C LEU A 317 15.32 0.55 9.76
N VAL A 318 16.00 -0.18 8.90
CA VAL A 318 15.65 -1.53 8.50
C VAL A 318 16.41 -2.49 9.40
N GLY A 319 15.70 -3.29 10.18
CA GLY A 319 16.30 -4.12 11.20
C GLY A 319 16.12 -5.61 10.97
N ALA A 320 17.01 -6.38 11.62
CA ALA A 320 17.02 -7.84 11.66
C ALA A 320 17.14 -8.28 13.13
N SER A 321 16.06 -8.73 13.74
CA SER A 321 16.04 -9.08 15.16
C SER A 321 16.90 -10.31 15.50
N ASN A 322 17.06 -11.22 14.53
CA ASN A 322 17.93 -12.38 14.64
C ASN A 322 19.35 -12.14 14.06
N GLY A 323 19.64 -10.91 13.61
CA GLY A 323 20.93 -10.51 13.06
C GLY A 323 21.13 -10.81 11.56
N THR A 324 20.21 -11.50 10.90
CA THR A 324 20.33 -11.92 9.49
C THR A 324 19.10 -11.55 8.65
N ASP A 325 17.93 -11.96 9.09
CA ASP A 325 16.70 -11.81 8.32
C ASP A 325 16.04 -10.48 8.62
N ILE A 326 15.88 -9.65 7.61
CA ILE A 326 15.14 -8.39 7.74
C ILE A 326 13.70 -8.69 8.16
N ASP A 327 13.27 -8.11 9.29
CA ASP A 327 11.99 -8.43 9.91
C ASP A 327 11.26 -7.27 10.59
N TYR A 328 11.88 -6.07 10.69
CA TYR A 328 11.17 -4.89 11.17
C TYR A 328 11.65 -3.58 10.52
N HIS A 329 10.76 -2.61 10.51
CA HIS A 329 11.03 -1.20 10.24
C HIS A 329 10.85 -0.39 11.52
N ALA A 330 11.78 0.54 11.81
CA ALA A 330 11.65 1.49 12.90
C ALA A 330 11.97 2.91 12.42
N PHE A 331 11.06 3.87 12.66
CA PHE A 331 11.22 5.24 12.18
C PHE A 331 10.26 6.22 12.85
N PRO A 332 10.62 7.52 12.91
CA PRO A 332 9.69 8.57 13.26
C PRO A 332 8.65 8.78 12.16
N ILE A 333 7.41 9.05 12.54
CA ILE A 333 6.34 9.49 11.65
C ILE A 333 5.94 10.89 12.11
N THR A 334 6.18 11.92 11.30
CA THR A 334 5.72 13.28 11.62
C THR A 334 4.20 13.30 11.70
N ALA A 335 3.66 13.87 12.76
CA ALA A 335 2.24 13.93 13.06
C ALA A 335 1.78 15.36 13.28
N LEU A 336 0.46 15.59 13.35
CA LEU A 336 -0.07 16.93 13.62
C LEU A 336 0.38 17.42 15.00
N PRO A 337 0.76 18.70 15.12
CA PRO A 337 1.12 19.32 16.40
C PRO A 337 -0.03 19.26 17.43
N ILE A 338 0.31 19.21 18.69
CA ILE A 338 -0.63 19.30 19.81
C ILE A 338 -0.21 20.46 20.70
N ASP A 339 -1.16 21.33 21.05
CA ASP A 339 -0.95 22.49 21.94
C ASP A 339 0.24 23.38 21.56
N GLY A 340 0.49 23.51 20.25
CA GLY A 340 1.60 24.31 19.71
C GLY A 340 2.97 23.61 19.73
N ARG A 341 3.05 22.39 20.26
CA ARG A 341 4.25 21.56 20.26
C ARG A 341 4.27 20.65 19.04
N GLN A 342 5.42 20.44 18.44
CA GLN A 342 5.63 19.48 17.37
C GLN A 342 5.47 18.05 17.88
N ARG A 343 4.93 17.17 17.04
CA ARG A 343 4.70 15.77 17.40
C ARG A 343 5.24 14.82 16.33
N PHE A 344 5.83 13.72 16.79
CA PHE A 344 6.06 12.55 15.96
C PHE A 344 5.64 11.27 16.70
N LEU A 345 5.38 10.23 15.92
CA LEU A 345 5.17 8.89 16.44
C LEU A 345 6.44 8.09 16.15
N LEU A 346 7.04 7.49 17.16
CA LEU A 346 8.15 6.57 16.97
C LEU A 346 7.57 5.17 16.75
N ALA A 347 7.57 4.74 15.50
CA ALA A 347 6.92 3.50 15.09
C ALA A 347 7.91 2.35 14.93
N VAL A 348 7.46 1.14 15.28
CA VAL A 348 8.14 -0.13 14.99
C VAL A 348 7.12 -1.06 14.37
N PHE A 349 7.31 -1.43 13.11
CA PHE A 349 6.43 -2.35 12.39
C PHE A 349 7.16 -3.66 12.08
N LEU A 350 6.56 -4.80 12.40
CA LEU A 350 7.06 -6.09 11.95
C LEU A 350 6.68 -6.31 10.48
N LEU A 351 7.65 -6.79 9.69
CA LEU A 351 7.50 -7.00 8.25
C LEU A 351 6.93 -8.37 7.87
N ARG A 352 6.92 -9.30 8.81
CA ARG A 352 6.37 -10.64 8.62
C ARG A 352 5.32 -10.87 9.71
N SER A 353 4.08 -10.60 9.36
CA SER A 353 2.91 -10.81 10.23
C SER A 353 2.17 -12.11 9.89
N GLY A 354 1.21 -12.49 10.72
CA GLY A 354 0.26 -13.54 10.39
C GLY A 354 -0.58 -13.20 9.16
N GLY A 355 -1.19 -14.21 8.55
CA GLY A 355 -2.08 -14.07 7.39
C GLY A 355 -3.54 -14.39 7.70
N ASP A 356 -3.91 -14.41 8.98
CA ASP A 356 -5.21 -14.86 9.50
C ASP A 356 -6.24 -13.73 9.71
N GLY A 357 -5.88 -12.50 9.37
CA GLY A 357 -6.84 -11.40 9.27
C GLY A 357 -7.92 -11.70 8.23
N THR A 358 -9.09 -11.08 8.37
CA THR A 358 -10.20 -11.33 7.46
C THR A 358 -10.91 -10.06 7.02
N VAL A 359 -11.54 -10.14 5.84
CA VAL A 359 -12.47 -9.14 5.35
C VAL A 359 -13.81 -9.82 5.09
N ARG A 360 -14.90 -9.29 5.65
CA ARG A 360 -16.24 -9.87 5.57
C ARG A 360 -17.26 -8.79 5.21
N LEU A 361 -18.42 -9.23 4.74
CA LEU A 361 -19.62 -8.39 4.68
C LEU A 361 -20.14 -8.16 6.09
N GLY A 362 -20.63 -6.96 6.36
CA GLY A 362 -21.41 -6.67 7.57
C GLY A 362 -22.91 -6.89 7.33
N ASP A 363 -23.72 -6.81 8.41
CA ASP A 363 -25.17 -6.93 8.35
C ASP A 363 -25.83 -5.92 7.40
N ASN A 364 -25.20 -4.76 7.25
CA ASN A 364 -25.59 -3.76 6.25
C ASN A 364 -24.61 -3.83 5.07
N LEU A 365 -25.07 -4.39 3.95
CA LEU A 365 -24.29 -4.53 2.71
C LEU A 365 -23.86 -3.18 2.10
N ASP A 366 -24.51 -2.07 2.46
CA ASP A 366 -24.14 -0.71 2.02
C ASP A 366 -23.12 -0.04 2.94
N ALA A 367 -22.86 -0.64 4.12
CA ALA A 367 -21.72 -0.26 4.95
C ALA A 367 -20.40 -0.79 4.33
N GLY A 368 -19.29 -0.30 4.82
CA GLY A 368 -17.98 -0.81 4.44
C GLY A 368 -17.75 -2.25 4.92
N PRO A 369 -16.63 -2.86 4.50
CA PRO A 369 -16.26 -4.20 4.93
C PRO A 369 -16.00 -4.25 6.44
N VAL A 370 -16.34 -5.37 7.06
CA VAL A 370 -15.91 -5.73 8.42
C VAL A 370 -14.52 -6.35 8.31
N VAL A 371 -13.56 -5.74 8.96
CA VAL A 371 -12.15 -6.12 8.86
C VAL A 371 -11.66 -6.62 10.22
N THR A 372 -11.10 -7.83 10.25
CA THR A 372 -10.47 -8.38 11.46
C THR A 372 -8.96 -8.30 11.32
N LEU A 373 -8.33 -7.76 12.35
CA LEU A 373 -6.88 -7.61 12.44
C LEU A 373 -6.17 -8.97 12.37
N PRO A 374 -5.07 -9.13 11.61
CA PRO A 374 -4.27 -10.35 11.67
C PRO A 374 -3.58 -10.50 13.02
N SER A 375 -3.38 -11.74 13.45
CA SER A 375 -2.64 -12.05 14.68
C SER A 375 -1.18 -11.64 14.55
N LEU A 376 -0.58 -11.24 15.66
CA LEU A 376 0.86 -11.09 15.74
C LEU A 376 1.52 -12.48 15.76
N PRO A 377 2.70 -12.65 15.11
CA PRO A 377 3.43 -13.92 15.15
C PRO A 377 3.86 -14.28 16.58
N ALA A 378 4.02 -15.58 16.85
CA ALA A 378 4.33 -16.07 18.19
C ALA A 378 5.65 -15.49 18.78
N ASP A 379 6.60 -15.12 17.92
CA ASP A 379 7.88 -14.53 18.28
C ASP A 379 7.86 -12.98 18.27
N ALA A 380 6.71 -12.37 18.02
CA ALA A 380 6.56 -10.92 17.89
C ALA A 380 7.12 -10.15 19.09
N HIS A 381 6.88 -10.65 20.31
CA HIS A 381 7.37 -10.00 21.52
C HIS A 381 8.90 -9.83 21.50
N GLY A 382 9.63 -10.88 21.19
CA GLY A 382 11.10 -10.83 21.12
C GLY A 382 11.61 -9.90 20.02
N ARG A 383 10.92 -9.88 18.86
CA ARG A 383 11.26 -8.99 17.74
C ARG A 383 11.03 -7.51 18.09
N TYR A 384 9.91 -7.18 18.71
CA TYR A 384 9.66 -5.82 19.22
C TYR A 384 10.65 -5.44 20.32
N ARG A 385 10.96 -6.37 21.25
CA ARG A 385 11.93 -6.11 22.30
C ARG A 385 13.31 -5.72 21.72
N HIS A 386 13.80 -6.46 20.72
CA HIS A 386 15.04 -6.11 20.04
C HIS A 386 15.00 -4.69 19.44
N ALA A 387 13.90 -4.34 18.76
CA ALA A 387 13.74 -2.99 18.20
C ALA A 387 13.67 -1.93 19.32
N PHE A 388 12.98 -2.19 20.43
CA PHE A 388 12.89 -1.27 21.57
C PHE A 388 14.25 -1.04 22.24
N ASP A 389 15.11 -2.05 22.30
CA ASP A 389 16.47 -1.87 22.82
C ASP A 389 17.27 -0.86 21.98
N LYS A 390 17.08 -0.87 20.66
CA LYS A 390 17.64 0.17 19.77
C LYS A 390 17.06 1.56 20.07
N LEU A 391 15.76 1.67 20.33
CA LEU A 391 15.10 2.93 20.67
C LEU A 391 15.54 3.44 22.04
N VAL A 392 15.69 2.56 23.04
CA VAL A 392 16.26 2.90 24.35
C VAL A 392 17.68 3.44 24.22
N ALA A 393 18.49 2.80 23.38
CA ALA A 393 19.84 3.29 23.08
C ALA A 393 19.80 4.66 22.39
N TRP A 394 18.87 4.87 21.43
CA TRP A 394 18.70 6.16 20.76
C TRP A 394 18.33 7.29 21.72
N HIS A 395 17.50 7.05 22.74
CA HIS A 395 17.17 8.04 23.78
C HIS A 395 18.40 8.52 24.58
N ARG A 396 19.51 7.78 24.56
CA ARG A 396 20.74 8.12 25.26
C ARG A 396 21.77 8.85 24.39
N THR A 397 21.44 9.11 23.12
CA THR A 397 22.33 9.81 22.18
C THR A 397 22.31 11.32 22.38
N ASP A 398 23.39 11.98 22.01
CA ASP A 398 23.45 13.45 21.99
C ASP A 398 22.42 14.05 21.03
N ALA A 399 22.18 13.39 19.92
CA ALA A 399 21.19 13.83 18.94
C ALA A 399 19.76 13.86 19.50
N PHE A 400 19.36 12.84 20.30
CA PHE A 400 18.06 12.84 20.96
C PHE A 400 17.97 13.91 22.06
N ALA A 401 19.03 14.07 22.84
CA ALA A 401 19.09 15.11 23.86
C ALA A 401 18.95 16.52 23.29
N GLN A 402 19.57 16.78 22.11
CA GLN A 402 19.46 18.07 21.39
C GLN A 402 18.07 18.31 20.80
N LEU A 403 17.35 17.26 20.41
CA LEU A 403 15.95 17.37 19.98
C LEU A 403 15.06 17.85 21.11
N GLY A 404 15.37 17.44 22.35
CA GLY A 404 14.60 17.77 23.55
C GLY A 404 13.19 17.16 23.52
N ALA A 405 13.06 15.99 22.89
CA ALA A 405 11.77 15.31 22.80
C ALA A 405 11.46 14.56 24.08
N GLU A 406 10.20 14.55 24.45
CA GLU A 406 9.65 13.76 25.56
C GLU A 406 8.51 12.87 25.09
N GLN A 407 8.43 11.67 25.66
CA GLN A 407 7.36 10.73 25.39
C GLN A 407 6.06 11.21 26.06
N LEU A 408 4.94 11.16 25.31
CA LEU A 408 3.65 11.64 25.83
C LEU A 408 3.06 10.71 26.90
N ASP A 409 3.18 9.39 26.74
CA ASP A 409 2.51 8.39 27.59
C ASP A 409 3.43 7.70 28.61
N LEU A 410 4.68 8.12 28.71
CA LEU A 410 5.63 7.68 29.73
C LEU A 410 5.78 6.14 29.85
N ILE A 411 5.83 5.43 28.70
CA ILE A 411 6.17 4.01 28.68
C ILE A 411 7.68 3.87 28.83
N ASP A 412 8.14 3.24 29.91
CA ASP A 412 9.57 2.89 30.03
C ASP A 412 9.92 1.76 29.06
N LEU A 413 10.49 2.13 27.90
CA LEU A 413 10.84 1.16 26.85
C LEU A 413 11.90 0.13 27.29
N ALA A 414 12.58 0.33 28.40
CA ALA A 414 13.53 -0.62 28.97
C ALA A 414 12.85 -1.69 29.84
N ASP A 415 11.61 -1.47 30.22
CA ASP A 415 10.83 -2.43 31.04
C ASP A 415 10.41 -3.66 30.22
N ASP A 416 10.35 -4.82 30.85
CA ASP A 416 9.91 -6.07 30.23
C ASP A 416 8.45 -6.00 29.75
N ASP A 417 7.60 -5.22 30.44
CA ASP A 417 6.19 -5.01 30.08
C ASP A 417 5.98 -3.91 29.01
N ALA A 418 7.05 -3.26 28.53
CA ALA A 418 6.94 -2.17 27.56
C ALA A 418 6.27 -2.58 26.25
N VAL A 419 6.57 -3.77 25.75
CA VAL A 419 6.02 -4.26 24.47
C VAL A 419 4.52 -4.49 24.56
N PRO A 420 3.98 -5.27 25.51
CA PRO A 420 2.54 -5.44 25.68
C PRO A 420 1.82 -4.09 25.86
N LEU A 421 2.36 -3.22 26.71
CA LEU A 421 1.76 -1.91 27.01
C LEU A 421 1.73 -0.99 25.78
N ALA A 422 2.80 -0.97 24.99
CA ALA A 422 2.86 -0.19 23.76
C ALA A 422 1.90 -0.73 22.68
N LEU A 423 1.75 -2.04 22.55
CA LEU A 423 0.79 -2.66 21.66
C LEU A 423 -0.66 -2.39 22.11
N GLU A 424 -0.93 -2.45 23.41
CA GLU A 424 -2.26 -2.14 23.95
C GLU A 424 -2.69 -0.69 23.66
N ARG A 425 -1.77 0.27 23.83
CA ARG A 425 -2.09 1.70 23.78
C ARG A 425 -1.88 2.35 22.42
N HIS A 426 -0.93 1.84 21.62
CA HIS A 426 -0.40 2.51 20.44
C HIS A 426 -0.31 1.61 19.21
N LEU A 427 -1.05 0.49 19.17
CA LEU A 427 -1.08 -0.35 17.99
C LEU A 427 -1.53 0.46 16.77
N LEU A 428 -0.75 0.38 15.72
CA LEU A 428 -1.01 1.04 14.44
C LEU A 428 -0.82 0.03 13.30
N SER A 429 -1.62 0.19 12.26
CA SER A 429 -1.41 -0.44 10.96
C SER A 429 -0.45 0.43 10.13
N TYR A 430 0.47 -0.20 9.42
CA TYR A 430 1.26 0.49 8.38
C TYR A 430 0.41 0.79 7.13
N ALA A 431 -0.86 0.35 7.13
CA ALA A 431 -1.81 0.43 6.02
C ALA A 431 -1.34 -0.37 4.79
N HIS A 432 -0.77 -1.54 5.02
CA HIS A 432 -0.22 -2.43 4.01
C HIS A 432 -1.04 -3.71 3.81
N MET A 433 -2.36 -3.66 4.02
CA MET A 433 -3.24 -4.84 3.89
C MET A 433 -3.09 -5.50 2.52
N VAL A 434 -2.90 -6.84 2.53
CA VAL A 434 -2.75 -7.69 1.34
C VAL A 434 -3.42 -9.05 1.52
N GLY A 435 -3.53 -9.83 0.44
CA GLY A 435 -3.81 -11.26 0.53
C GLY A 435 -5.28 -11.62 0.75
N THR A 436 -6.20 -10.73 0.47
CA THR A 436 -7.65 -10.99 0.64
C THR A 436 -8.30 -11.70 -0.55
N CYS A 437 -7.62 -11.70 -1.70
CA CYS A 437 -7.97 -12.48 -2.91
C CYS A 437 -6.70 -13.12 -3.49
N PRO A 438 -5.97 -13.93 -2.73
CA PRO A 438 -4.60 -14.30 -3.07
C PRO A 438 -4.49 -15.16 -4.32
N MET A 439 -3.40 -14.96 -5.06
CA MET A 439 -2.97 -15.92 -6.09
C MET A 439 -2.77 -17.29 -5.45
N GLY A 440 -3.13 -18.34 -6.18
CA GLY A 440 -3.19 -19.71 -5.70
C GLY A 440 -4.64 -20.13 -5.39
N PRO A 441 -5.18 -19.83 -4.21
CA PRO A 441 -6.52 -20.31 -3.85
C PRO A 441 -7.69 -19.57 -4.55
N VAL A 442 -7.59 -18.25 -4.75
CA VAL A 442 -8.64 -17.42 -5.35
C VAL A 442 -8.38 -17.18 -6.84
N LEU A 443 -7.13 -16.92 -7.18
CA LEU A 443 -6.70 -16.55 -8.54
C LEU A 443 -5.68 -17.56 -9.09
N ASP A 444 -5.56 -17.59 -10.42
CA ASP A 444 -4.39 -18.21 -11.06
C ASP A 444 -3.16 -17.26 -11.08
N ALA A 445 -2.03 -17.71 -11.61
CA ALA A 445 -0.81 -16.92 -11.72
C ALA A 445 -0.92 -15.75 -12.74
N ASP A 446 -2.00 -15.69 -13.54
CA ASP A 446 -2.34 -14.56 -14.40
C ASP A 446 -3.35 -13.62 -13.75
N CYS A 447 -3.57 -13.77 -12.45
CA CYS A 447 -4.57 -13.04 -11.65
C CYS A 447 -6.01 -13.15 -12.20
N ARG A 448 -6.35 -14.23 -12.92
CA ARG A 448 -7.71 -14.55 -13.33
C ARG A 448 -8.45 -15.21 -12.17
N LEU A 449 -9.70 -14.81 -11.97
CA LEU A 449 -10.54 -15.42 -10.96
C LEU A 449 -10.84 -16.88 -11.34
N ARG A 450 -10.65 -17.79 -10.40
CA ARG A 450 -10.94 -19.20 -10.61
C ARG A 450 -12.44 -19.43 -10.79
N GLY A 451 -12.80 -20.22 -11.82
CA GLY A 451 -14.18 -20.57 -12.12
C GLY A 451 -15.04 -19.50 -12.80
N ILE A 452 -14.55 -18.26 -12.95
CA ILE A 452 -15.29 -17.17 -13.60
C ILE A 452 -14.44 -16.59 -14.74
N GLY A 453 -14.90 -16.75 -15.98
CA GLY A 453 -14.24 -16.17 -17.16
C GLY A 453 -14.41 -14.65 -17.24
N GLY A 454 -13.48 -13.97 -17.91
CA GLY A 454 -13.58 -12.52 -18.15
C GLY A 454 -13.42 -11.64 -16.91
N LEU A 455 -12.84 -12.17 -15.81
CA LEU A 455 -12.65 -11.44 -14.56
C LEU A 455 -11.22 -11.62 -14.04
N ARG A 456 -10.56 -10.51 -13.73
CA ARG A 456 -9.23 -10.45 -13.11
C ARG A 456 -9.23 -9.52 -11.92
N ILE A 457 -8.22 -9.69 -11.08
CA ILE A 457 -7.92 -8.76 -9.98
C ILE A 457 -6.45 -8.30 -10.14
N ALA A 458 -6.19 -7.02 -9.90
CA ALA A 458 -4.83 -6.52 -10.02
C ALA A 458 -4.57 -5.37 -9.02
N ASP A 459 -4.54 -5.71 -7.73
CA ASP A 459 -4.22 -4.81 -6.63
C ASP A 459 -3.55 -5.57 -5.47
N ALA A 460 -3.42 -4.96 -4.29
CA ALA A 460 -2.79 -5.59 -3.14
C ALA A 460 -3.47 -6.89 -2.67
N SER A 461 -4.76 -7.08 -2.96
CA SER A 461 -5.51 -8.28 -2.55
C SER A 461 -4.95 -9.58 -3.14
N VAL A 462 -4.24 -9.49 -4.28
CA VAL A 462 -3.73 -10.68 -4.99
C VAL A 462 -2.43 -11.23 -4.41
N MET A 463 -1.71 -10.46 -3.60
CA MET A 463 -0.42 -10.85 -3.02
C MET A 463 -0.62 -12.06 -2.10
N PRO A 464 0.04 -13.20 -2.35
CA PRO A 464 -0.16 -14.40 -1.51
C PRO A 464 0.46 -14.26 -0.12
N THR A 465 1.54 -13.48 0.00
CA THR A 465 2.18 -13.07 1.24
C THR A 465 2.55 -11.59 1.17
N ILE A 466 2.67 -10.95 2.32
CA ILE A 466 3.04 -9.53 2.39
C ILE A 466 4.54 -9.37 2.11
N PRO A 467 4.96 -8.48 1.18
CA PRO A 467 6.38 -8.19 0.95
C PRO A 467 6.98 -7.38 2.11
N SER A 468 8.28 -7.55 2.35
CA SER A 468 9.04 -6.86 3.42
C SER A 468 9.34 -5.39 3.07
N GLY A 469 8.32 -4.64 2.70
CA GLY A 469 8.38 -3.23 2.29
C GLY A 469 7.00 -2.62 2.16
N ASN A 470 6.92 -1.39 1.66
CA ASN A 470 5.65 -0.75 1.37
C ASN A 470 4.95 -1.47 0.20
N THR A 471 3.66 -1.71 0.31
CA THR A 471 2.88 -2.42 -0.72
C THR A 471 2.62 -1.60 -1.98
N TYR A 472 2.92 -0.30 -1.96
CA TYR A 472 2.64 0.65 -3.05
C TYR A 472 3.31 0.24 -4.37
N LEU A 473 4.66 0.06 -4.39
CA LEU A 473 5.36 -0.36 -5.62
C LEU A 473 4.97 -1.78 -6.04
N GLY A 474 4.68 -2.67 -5.10
CA GLY A 474 4.13 -4.00 -5.40
C GLY A 474 2.81 -3.92 -6.18
N CYS A 475 1.92 -2.99 -5.82
CA CYS A 475 0.67 -2.75 -6.56
C CYS A 475 0.92 -2.21 -7.98
N VAL A 476 1.90 -1.32 -8.14
CA VAL A 476 2.32 -0.82 -9.45
C VAL A 476 2.87 -1.95 -10.30
N MET A 477 3.80 -2.74 -9.76
CA MET A 477 4.43 -3.88 -10.43
C MET A 477 3.38 -4.91 -10.88
N ILE A 478 2.43 -5.28 -10.02
CA ILE A 478 1.34 -6.20 -10.36
C ILE A 478 0.53 -5.67 -11.54
N ALA A 479 0.13 -4.39 -11.49
CA ALA A 479 -0.67 -3.77 -12.55
C ALA A 479 0.08 -3.70 -13.89
N GLU A 480 1.36 -3.34 -13.89
CA GLU A 480 2.23 -3.34 -15.08
C GLU A 480 2.31 -4.73 -15.70
N ARG A 481 2.57 -5.75 -14.89
CA ARG A 481 2.68 -7.14 -15.35
C ARG A 481 1.36 -7.67 -15.90
N ILE A 482 0.25 -7.41 -15.22
CA ILE A 482 -1.08 -7.85 -15.70
C ILE A 482 -1.43 -7.15 -17.01
N ALA A 483 -1.18 -5.86 -17.14
CA ALA A 483 -1.39 -5.15 -18.40
C ALA A 483 -0.52 -5.73 -19.54
N ALA A 484 0.75 -6.05 -19.26
CA ALA A 484 1.65 -6.68 -20.24
C ALA A 484 1.15 -8.08 -20.65
N LYS A 485 0.76 -8.93 -19.68
CA LYS A 485 0.16 -10.26 -19.95
C LYS A 485 -1.12 -10.15 -20.79
N MET A 486 -2.02 -9.22 -20.50
CA MET A 486 -3.24 -9.00 -21.27
C MET A 486 -2.93 -8.56 -22.71
N LYS A 487 -1.95 -7.68 -22.90
CA LYS A 487 -1.49 -7.26 -24.24
C LYS A 487 -0.90 -8.44 -25.03
N ALA A 488 -0.17 -9.34 -24.40
CA ALA A 488 0.44 -10.52 -25.05
C ALA A 488 -0.61 -11.56 -25.48
N GLN A 489 -1.59 -11.86 -24.63
CA GLN A 489 -2.62 -12.89 -24.88
C GLN A 489 -3.57 -12.56 -26.06
N THR A 490 -3.72 -11.32 -26.42
CA THR A 490 -4.53 -10.93 -27.60
C THR A 490 -3.75 -11.03 -28.93
N SER A 491 -2.50 -11.50 -28.88
CA SER A 491 -1.64 -11.64 -30.08
C SER A 491 -1.69 -13.06 -30.69
N THR A 492 -2.34 -14.00 -30.01
CA THR A 492 -2.63 -15.37 -30.48
C THR A 492 -4.08 -15.50 -30.93
#